data_2282013b1c59fcb61f89938563129837
#
_entry.id   2282013b1c59fcb61f89938563129837
#
_cell.length_a   1.000
_cell.length_b   1.000
_cell.length_c   1.000
_cell.angle_alpha   90.00
_cell.angle_beta   90.00
_cell.angle_gamma   90.00
#
_symmetry.space_group_name_H-M   'P 1'
#
loop_
_entity.id
_entity.type
_entity.pdbx_description
1 polymer ?
#
loop_
_entity_poly.entity_id
_entity_poly.type
_entity_poly.pdbx_seq_one_letter_code
_entity_poly.pdbx_strand_id
1 'polypeptide(L)'
;ELKKDSKVTHFQMFSNEKKDIRVVITGVGKINMVVAIAELSTLYPPKGEDVIVNYGSCAAKNCAVESIFMCNKIVEELTARTFYPDMLYQHPFAEACLHTVEKEKLENLADDCIYDMEAAAFYQGAAFYYGPHQMLFLKVVTDHGDIYADNPKAFQEQFSNIMNRAGEEIAAYLDEKLQTNTQGEEWKLAMQETAFEDRVRQLAEDLHCSKTMEATVHQLMRYWKLAGID
;
A
#
# COMPACT_ATOMS: atom_id res chain seq x y z
N GLU A 1 -17.64 -10.28 7.25
CA GLU A 1 -18.25 -9.93 5.96
C GLU A 1 -18.12 -8.42 5.73
N LEU A 2 -17.72 -8.02 4.51
CA LEU A 2 -17.65 -6.63 4.10
C LEU A 2 -19.05 -6.12 3.72
N LYS A 3 -19.43 -4.92 4.19
CA LYS A 3 -20.68 -4.26 3.85
C LYS A 3 -20.39 -2.99 3.05
N LYS A 4 -21.25 -2.68 2.08
CA LYS A 4 -21.11 -1.45 1.29
C LYS A 4 -21.23 -0.24 2.22
N ASP A 5 -20.26 0.65 2.13
CA ASP A 5 -20.27 1.93 2.84
C ASP A 5 -20.72 3.04 1.88
N SER A 6 -21.69 3.83 2.30
CA SER A 6 -22.28 4.90 1.48
C SER A 6 -21.68 6.28 1.76
N LYS A 7 -20.71 6.38 2.66
CA LYS A 7 -20.06 7.67 2.99
C LYS A 7 -19.12 8.14 1.88
N VAL A 8 -18.48 7.20 1.15
CA VAL A 8 -17.70 7.51 -0.03
C VAL A 8 -18.64 7.66 -1.22
N THR A 9 -18.55 8.76 -1.93
CA THR A 9 -19.50 9.12 -2.99
C THR A 9 -18.96 8.88 -4.40
N HIS A 10 -17.63 8.90 -4.58
CA HIS A 10 -17.01 8.77 -5.90
C HIS A 10 -16.57 7.34 -6.22
N PHE A 11 -16.35 6.51 -5.18
CA PHE A 11 -15.85 5.15 -5.32
C PHE A 11 -16.75 4.15 -4.61
N GLN A 12 -16.66 2.89 -5.03
CA GLN A 12 -17.28 1.82 -4.25
C GLN A 12 -16.41 1.53 -3.04
N MET A 13 -16.96 1.70 -1.86
CA MET A 13 -16.32 1.37 -0.60
C MET A 13 -17.08 0.28 0.14
N PHE A 14 -16.32 -0.61 0.76
CA PHE A 14 -16.83 -1.66 1.64
C PHE A 14 -16.10 -1.60 2.98
N SER A 15 -16.79 -1.87 4.06
CA SER A 15 -16.22 -1.86 5.40
C SER A 15 -16.58 -3.10 6.21
N ASN A 16 -15.70 -3.47 7.13
CA ASN A 16 -15.97 -4.41 8.21
C ASN A 16 -15.57 -3.73 9.52
N GLU A 17 -16.56 -3.16 10.20
CA GLU A 17 -16.34 -2.42 11.45
C GLU A 17 -15.74 -3.27 12.58
N LYS A 18 -16.04 -4.58 12.61
CA LYS A 18 -15.52 -5.48 13.66
C LYS A 18 -14.01 -5.73 13.54
N LYS A 19 -13.49 -5.68 12.31
CA LYS A 19 -12.05 -5.87 12.00
C LYS A 19 -11.36 -4.55 11.66
N ASP A 20 -12.08 -3.43 11.68
CA ASP A 20 -11.63 -2.11 11.26
C ASP A 20 -10.96 -2.10 9.85
N ILE A 21 -11.57 -2.87 8.91
CA ILE A 21 -11.10 -2.99 7.54
C ILE A 21 -11.98 -2.17 6.62
N ARG A 22 -11.35 -1.41 5.73
CA ARG A 22 -12.01 -0.66 4.64
C ARG A 22 -11.36 -1.01 3.32
N VAL A 23 -12.19 -1.23 2.31
CA VAL A 23 -11.75 -1.56 0.95
C VAL A 23 -12.38 -0.56 0.00
N VAL A 24 -11.56 0.11 -0.79
CA VAL A 24 -12.00 1.06 -1.82
C VAL A 24 -11.59 0.52 -3.19
N ILE A 25 -12.55 0.43 -4.12
CA ILE A 25 -12.29 0.08 -5.52
C ILE A 25 -12.05 1.38 -6.29
N THR A 26 -10.80 1.64 -6.61
CA THR A 26 -10.37 2.90 -7.24
C THR A 26 -10.58 2.92 -8.75
N GLY A 27 -10.66 1.75 -9.38
CA GLY A 27 -10.54 1.63 -10.83
C GLY A 27 -9.12 1.91 -11.31
N VAL A 28 -8.95 2.02 -12.62
CA VAL A 28 -7.65 2.20 -13.27
C VAL A 28 -7.25 3.68 -13.29
N GLY A 29 -5.96 3.92 -13.05
CA GLY A 29 -5.32 5.20 -13.29
C GLY A 29 -4.91 5.99 -12.04
N LYS A 30 -3.81 6.71 -12.19
CA LYS A 30 -3.13 7.46 -11.13
C LYS A 30 -4.03 8.49 -10.43
N ILE A 31 -4.86 9.20 -11.19
CA ILE A 31 -5.74 10.25 -10.65
C ILE A 31 -6.79 9.64 -9.74
N ASN A 32 -7.47 8.57 -10.17
CA ASN A 32 -8.46 7.87 -9.36
C ASN A 32 -7.85 7.38 -8.05
N MET A 33 -6.65 6.81 -8.12
CA MET A 33 -5.92 6.32 -6.94
C MET A 33 -5.68 7.45 -5.91
N VAL A 34 -5.16 8.59 -6.34
CA VAL A 34 -4.87 9.71 -5.43
C VAL A 34 -6.15 10.30 -4.83
N VAL A 35 -7.22 10.46 -5.64
CA VAL A 35 -8.50 10.96 -5.15
C VAL A 35 -9.12 10.01 -4.14
N ALA A 36 -9.06 8.68 -4.40
CA ALA A 36 -9.57 7.68 -3.47
C ALA A 36 -8.83 7.68 -2.13
N ILE A 37 -7.51 7.81 -2.14
CA ILE A 37 -6.70 7.92 -0.92
C ILE A 37 -7.08 9.18 -0.15
N ALA A 38 -7.19 10.32 -0.82
CA ALA A 38 -7.54 11.58 -0.18
C ALA A 38 -8.95 11.54 0.44
N GLU A 39 -9.94 10.99 -0.27
CA GLU A 39 -11.30 10.83 0.24
C GLU A 39 -11.33 9.88 1.44
N LEU A 40 -10.68 8.70 1.32
CA LEU A 40 -10.60 7.71 2.40
C LEU A 40 -9.93 8.31 3.65
N SER A 41 -8.76 8.93 3.51
CA SER A 41 -7.99 9.45 4.64
C SER A 41 -8.63 10.68 5.29
N THR A 42 -9.48 11.40 4.56
CA THR A 42 -10.26 12.51 5.09
C THR A 42 -11.46 12.01 5.92
N LEU A 43 -12.15 10.99 5.42
CA LEU A 43 -13.31 10.40 6.11
C LEU A 43 -12.90 9.54 7.30
N TYR A 44 -11.74 8.91 7.20
CA TYR A 44 -11.17 8.01 8.21
C TYR A 44 -9.70 8.38 8.41
N PRO A 45 -9.41 9.41 9.23
CA PRO A 45 -8.04 9.84 9.48
C PRO A 45 -7.20 8.67 10.01
N PRO A 46 -6.03 8.39 9.39
CA PRO A 46 -5.21 7.26 9.78
C PRO A 46 -4.58 7.44 11.17
N LYS A 47 -4.41 6.33 11.86
CA LYS A 47 -3.70 6.22 13.12
C LYS A 47 -2.31 5.64 12.91
N GLY A 48 -1.46 5.69 13.93
CA GLY A 48 -0.08 5.23 13.84
C GLY A 48 0.08 3.74 13.52
N GLU A 49 -0.90 2.93 13.92
CA GLU A 49 -0.94 1.48 13.70
C GLU A 49 -1.64 1.06 12.41
N ASP A 50 -2.32 1.98 11.73
CA ASP A 50 -3.06 1.65 10.50
C ASP A 50 -2.09 1.32 9.36
N VAL A 51 -2.47 0.35 8.55
CA VAL A 51 -1.75 -0.05 7.35
C VAL A 51 -2.63 0.20 6.13
N ILE A 52 -2.07 0.85 5.12
CA ILE A 52 -2.72 1.03 3.83
C ILE A 52 -2.11 0.08 2.80
N VAL A 53 -2.97 -0.63 2.08
CA VAL A 53 -2.56 -1.69 1.14
C VAL A 53 -2.95 -1.34 -0.28
N ASN A 54 -1.98 -1.29 -1.17
CA ASN A 54 -2.21 -1.27 -2.61
C ASN A 54 -2.30 -2.72 -3.12
N TYR A 55 -3.51 -3.22 -3.28
CA TYR A 55 -3.80 -4.52 -3.87
C TYR A 55 -4.31 -4.34 -5.30
N GLY A 56 -3.70 -5.04 -6.26
CA GLY A 56 -4.11 -4.92 -7.65
C GLY A 56 -3.40 -5.89 -8.59
N SER A 57 -3.84 -5.88 -9.85
CA SER A 57 -3.20 -6.64 -10.93
C SER A 57 -1.87 -6.02 -11.37
N CYS A 58 -1.04 -6.84 -11.99
CA CYS A 58 0.15 -6.41 -12.69
C CYS A 58 0.42 -7.30 -13.90
N ALA A 59 1.17 -6.75 -14.86
CA ALA A 59 1.77 -7.52 -15.94
C ALA A 59 3.19 -7.95 -15.57
N ALA A 60 3.62 -9.14 -16.03
CA ALA A 60 5.00 -9.62 -15.86
C ALA A 60 5.39 -10.54 -17.01
N LYS A 61 6.59 -10.37 -17.57
CA LYS A 61 7.05 -11.13 -18.74
C LYS A 61 7.25 -12.62 -18.46
N ASN A 62 7.98 -12.94 -17.39
CA ASN A 62 8.47 -14.28 -17.11
C ASN A 62 7.88 -14.91 -15.84
N CYS A 63 6.86 -14.29 -15.25
CA CYS A 63 6.21 -14.83 -14.07
C CYS A 63 4.92 -15.55 -14.46
N ALA A 64 4.60 -16.62 -13.76
CA ALA A 64 3.33 -17.31 -13.97
C ALA A 64 2.16 -16.40 -13.61
N VAL A 65 1.09 -16.46 -14.40
CA VAL A 65 -0.20 -15.85 -14.02
C VAL A 65 -0.64 -16.43 -12.67
N GLU A 66 -1.28 -15.60 -11.84
CA GLU A 66 -1.64 -15.85 -10.43
C GLU A 66 -0.48 -15.72 -9.43
N SER A 67 0.77 -15.50 -9.85
CA SER A 67 1.86 -15.22 -8.93
C SER A 67 1.59 -13.93 -8.14
N ILE A 68 1.78 -13.98 -6.82
CA ILE A 68 1.61 -12.83 -5.92
C ILE A 68 2.97 -12.31 -5.53
N PHE A 69 3.13 -10.98 -5.59
CA PHE A 69 4.35 -10.30 -5.21
C PHE A 69 4.11 -9.24 -4.13
N MET A 70 5.02 -9.17 -3.16
CA MET A 70 5.20 -8.01 -2.30
C MET A 70 6.24 -7.08 -2.95
N CYS A 71 5.86 -5.84 -3.25
CA CYS A 71 6.77 -4.94 -3.95
C CYS A 71 7.65 -4.18 -2.96
N ASN A 72 8.96 -4.31 -3.09
CA ASN A 72 9.98 -3.66 -2.26
C ASN A 72 10.56 -2.39 -2.88
N LYS A 73 10.27 -2.16 -4.17
CA LYS A 73 10.71 -0.99 -4.93
C LYS A 73 9.65 -0.62 -5.96
N ILE A 74 9.34 0.66 -6.07
CA ILE A 74 8.37 1.19 -7.03
C ILE A 74 9.07 2.24 -7.87
N VAL A 75 8.98 2.13 -9.20
CA VAL A 75 9.57 3.07 -10.16
C VAL A 75 8.45 3.69 -10.98
N GLU A 76 8.36 5.01 -10.99
CA GLU A 76 7.49 5.72 -11.92
C GLU A 76 8.22 5.93 -13.26
N GLU A 77 7.79 5.23 -14.29
CA GLU A 77 8.47 5.23 -15.59
C GLU A 77 8.57 6.63 -16.22
N LEU A 78 7.51 7.42 -16.13
CA LEU A 78 7.46 8.74 -16.75
C LEU A 78 8.49 9.72 -16.19
N THR A 79 8.71 9.69 -14.87
CA THR A 79 9.57 10.64 -14.16
C THR A 79 10.87 10.04 -13.67
N ALA A 80 11.05 8.73 -13.81
CA ALA A 80 12.16 7.93 -13.25
C ALA A 80 12.31 8.07 -11.70
N ARG A 81 11.26 8.53 -11.01
CA ARG A 81 11.24 8.60 -9.54
C ARG A 81 11.11 7.20 -8.97
N THR A 82 11.86 6.95 -7.91
CA THR A 82 11.87 5.65 -7.23
C THR A 82 11.43 5.82 -5.78
N PHE A 83 10.60 4.88 -5.32
CA PHE A 83 10.07 4.85 -3.97
C PHE A 83 10.34 3.48 -3.34
N TYR A 84 10.55 3.47 -2.03
CA TYR A 84 10.85 2.27 -1.25
C TYR A 84 9.88 2.20 -0.07
N PRO A 85 8.88 1.30 -0.10
CA PRO A 85 8.12 0.96 1.11
C PRO A 85 9.01 0.21 2.09
N ASP A 86 8.75 0.36 3.38
CA ASP A 86 9.50 -0.38 4.39
C ASP A 86 9.02 -1.83 4.47
N MET A 87 9.94 -2.77 4.33
CA MET A 87 9.66 -4.21 4.35
C MET A 87 9.74 -4.77 5.79
N LEU A 88 8.86 -4.29 6.68
CA LEU A 88 8.90 -4.65 8.10
C LEU A 88 8.17 -5.95 8.44
N TYR A 89 7.29 -6.40 7.57
CA TYR A 89 6.46 -7.57 7.82
C TYR A 89 7.04 -8.81 7.14
N GLN A 90 7.21 -9.88 7.90
CA GLN A 90 7.47 -11.19 7.29
C GLN A 90 6.27 -11.62 6.44
N HIS A 91 6.52 -12.06 5.22
CA HIS A 91 5.49 -12.48 4.27
C HIS A 91 5.92 -13.71 3.46
N PRO A 92 4.97 -14.51 2.96
CA PRO A 92 5.26 -15.71 2.17
C PRO A 92 5.49 -15.42 0.67
N PHE A 93 5.24 -14.18 0.23
CA PHE A 93 5.25 -13.81 -1.18
C PHE A 93 6.66 -13.55 -1.69
N ALA A 94 6.90 -13.76 -2.98
CA ALA A 94 8.13 -13.30 -3.63
C ALA A 94 8.18 -11.77 -3.65
N GLU A 95 9.37 -11.20 -3.63
CA GLU A 95 9.57 -9.75 -3.74
C GLU A 95 9.83 -9.34 -5.19
N ALA A 96 9.36 -8.16 -5.58
CA ALA A 96 9.57 -7.62 -6.93
C ALA A 96 9.76 -6.12 -6.96
N CYS A 97 10.49 -5.67 -7.99
CA CYS A 97 10.50 -4.28 -8.43
C CYS A 97 9.25 -4.02 -9.28
N LEU A 98 8.47 -3.01 -8.94
CA LEU A 98 7.24 -2.63 -9.63
C LEU A 98 7.46 -1.33 -10.42
N HIS A 99 7.16 -1.36 -11.70
CA HIS A 99 7.19 -0.20 -12.58
C HIS A 99 5.77 0.28 -12.85
N THR A 100 5.50 1.54 -12.49
CA THR A 100 4.21 2.17 -12.80
C THR A 100 4.28 2.88 -14.13
N VAL A 101 3.44 2.45 -15.07
CA VAL A 101 3.39 2.90 -16.47
C VAL A 101 2.09 3.68 -16.78
N GLU A 102 2.07 4.36 -17.92
CA GLU A 102 0.91 5.15 -18.37
C GLU A 102 -0.04 4.38 -19.31
N LYS A 103 0.41 3.24 -19.84
CA LYS A 103 -0.32 2.48 -20.86
C LYS A 103 -0.43 1.02 -20.49
N GLU A 104 -1.56 0.42 -20.81
CA GLU A 104 -1.84 -1.00 -20.57
C GLU A 104 -0.98 -1.93 -21.46
N LYS A 105 -0.75 -1.53 -22.72
CA LYS A 105 0.06 -2.33 -23.65
C LYS A 105 1.53 -1.98 -23.46
N LEU A 106 2.32 -2.98 -23.13
CA LEU A 106 3.74 -2.84 -22.86
C LEU A 106 4.57 -3.57 -23.93
N GLU A 107 5.50 -2.83 -24.51
CA GLU A 107 6.53 -3.37 -25.39
C GLU A 107 7.84 -3.43 -24.60
N ASN A 108 8.60 -4.51 -24.74
CA ASN A 108 9.93 -4.68 -24.12
C ASN A 108 9.92 -4.71 -22.58
N LEU A 109 9.06 -5.53 -21.98
CA LEU A 109 9.09 -5.79 -20.53
C LEU A 109 10.47 -6.32 -20.10
N ALA A 110 11.00 -5.78 -19.01
CA ALA A 110 12.18 -6.34 -18.35
C ALA A 110 11.82 -7.68 -17.67
N ASP A 111 12.82 -8.57 -17.57
CA ASP A 111 12.61 -9.95 -17.11
C ASP A 111 12.42 -10.05 -15.58
N ASP A 112 12.90 -9.05 -14.86
CA ASP A 112 12.99 -9.01 -13.39
C ASP A 112 12.06 -7.98 -12.74
N CYS A 113 11.16 -7.39 -13.51
CA CYS A 113 10.21 -6.38 -13.04
C CYS A 113 8.77 -6.79 -13.33
N ILE A 114 7.85 -6.23 -12.55
CA ILE A 114 6.42 -6.29 -12.79
C ILE A 114 5.87 -4.88 -13.06
N TYR A 115 4.71 -4.76 -13.67
CA TYR A 115 4.20 -3.50 -14.21
C TYR A 115 2.75 -3.26 -13.81
N ASP A 116 2.46 -2.04 -13.35
CA ASP A 116 1.10 -1.57 -13.05
C ASP A 116 0.87 -0.14 -13.56
N MET A 117 -0.27 0.44 -13.22
CA MET A 117 -0.63 1.81 -13.62
C MET A 117 -0.89 2.74 -12.43
N GLU A 118 -0.77 2.31 -11.18
CA GLU A 118 -1.24 3.06 -10.01
C GLU A 118 -0.26 3.16 -8.84
N ALA A 119 0.67 2.23 -8.67
CA ALA A 119 1.46 2.10 -7.43
C ALA A 119 2.30 3.32 -7.08
N ALA A 120 2.92 3.97 -8.08
CA ALA A 120 3.67 5.19 -7.81
C ALA A 120 2.78 6.34 -7.35
N ALA A 121 1.57 6.45 -7.90
CA ALA A 121 0.58 7.43 -7.46
C ALA A 121 0.01 7.09 -6.08
N PHE A 122 -0.19 5.78 -5.79
CA PHE A 122 -0.55 5.32 -4.47
C PHE A 122 0.50 5.75 -3.44
N TYR A 123 1.78 5.46 -3.68
CA TYR A 123 2.86 5.84 -2.75
C TYR A 123 2.87 7.36 -2.51
N GLN A 124 2.84 8.15 -3.59
CA GLN A 124 2.89 9.60 -3.51
C GLN A 124 1.66 10.19 -2.80
N GLY A 125 0.46 9.68 -3.07
CA GLY A 125 -0.78 10.11 -2.43
C GLY A 125 -0.84 9.67 -0.96
N ALA A 126 -0.47 8.43 -0.66
CA ALA A 126 -0.47 7.91 0.70
C ALA A 126 0.56 8.59 1.59
N ALA A 127 1.71 9.04 1.05
CA ALA A 127 2.76 9.71 1.81
C ALA A 127 2.33 11.03 2.47
N PHE A 128 1.18 11.60 2.09
CA PHE A 128 0.60 12.74 2.80
C PHE A 128 -0.05 12.37 4.14
N TYR A 129 -0.37 11.09 4.34
CA TYR A 129 -1.16 10.59 5.47
C TYR A 129 -0.48 9.47 6.24
N TYR A 130 0.35 8.66 5.57
CA TYR A 130 0.97 7.44 6.08
C TYR A 130 2.48 7.48 5.94
N GLY A 131 3.19 6.85 6.88
CA GLY A 131 4.63 6.61 6.75
C GLY A 131 4.92 5.41 5.82
N PRO A 132 6.15 5.28 5.28
CA PRO A 132 6.53 4.15 4.41
C PRO A 132 6.33 2.77 5.05
N HIS A 133 6.43 2.68 6.38
CA HIS A 133 6.21 1.47 7.17
C HIS A 133 4.74 1.04 7.25
N GLN A 134 3.82 1.95 6.91
CA GLN A 134 2.38 1.69 6.90
C GLN A 134 1.87 1.32 5.49
N MET A 135 2.74 1.31 4.48
CA MET A 135 2.36 1.05 3.09
C MET A 135 2.79 -0.34 2.64
N LEU A 136 1.83 -1.14 2.18
CA LEU A 136 2.09 -2.44 1.57
C LEU A 136 1.63 -2.44 0.11
N PHE A 137 2.41 -3.09 -0.75
CA PHE A 137 2.13 -3.20 -2.18
C PHE A 137 2.09 -4.67 -2.57
N LEU A 138 0.89 -5.19 -2.75
CA LEU A 138 0.62 -6.58 -3.10
C LEU A 138 0.05 -6.65 -4.51
N LYS A 139 0.78 -7.28 -5.42
CA LYS A 139 0.44 -7.38 -6.83
C LYS A 139 0.28 -8.82 -7.27
N VAL A 140 -0.68 -9.02 -8.16
CA VAL A 140 -1.00 -10.33 -8.74
C VAL A 140 -0.77 -10.28 -10.24
N VAL A 141 -0.02 -11.22 -10.77
CA VAL A 141 0.20 -11.32 -12.22
C VAL A 141 -1.07 -11.80 -12.89
N THR A 142 -1.63 -10.96 -13.74
CA THR A 142 -2.84 -11.28 -14.51
C THR A 142 -2.57 -11.50 -15.99
N ASP A 143 -1.46 -10.97 -16.49
CA ASP A 143 -1.10 -11.02 -17.91
C ASP A 143 0.39 -10.80 -18.15
N HIS A 144 0.81 -10.85 -19.40
CA HIS A 144 2.19 -10.66 -19.84
C HIS A 144 2.39 -9.34 -20.62
N GLY A 145 1.49 -8.36 -20.44
CA GLY A 145 1.56 -7.06 -21.11
C GLY A 145 0.88 -7.01 -22.47
N ASP A 146 0.24 -8.09 -22.90
CA ASP A 146 -0.51 -8.23 -24.15
C ASP A 146 -2.02 -8.44 -23.85
N ILE A 147 -2.70 -7.36 -23.54
CA ILE A 147 -4.10 -7.40 -23.04
C ILE A 147 -5.15 -7.71 -24.11
N TYR A 148 -4.79 -7.75 -25.37
CA TYR A 148 -5.79 -7.98 -26.42
C TYR A 148 -6.19 -9.44 -26.50
N ALA A 149 -7.07 -9.84 -25.57
CA ALA A 149 -7.80 -11.09 -25.73
C ALA A 149 -8.82 -10.95 -26.87
N ASP A 150 -8.84 -11.90 -27.78
CA ASP A 150 -9.86 -12.02 -28.83
C ASP A 150 -11.28 -12.13 -28.26
N ASN A 151 -11.38 -12.42 -26.95
CA ASN A 151 -12.64 -12.53 -26.21
C ASN A 151 -12.59 -11.74 -24.88
N PRO A 152 -13.08 -10.48 -24.85
CA PRO A 152 -13.08 -9.64 -23.66
C PRO A 152 -13.86 -10.22 -22.46
N LYS A 153 -14.93 -10.99 -22.73
CA LYS A 153 -15.72 -11.60 -21.64
C LYS A 153 -14.96 -12.73 -20.95
N ALA A 154 -14.31 -13.60 -21.72
CA ALA A 154 -13.50 -14.68 -21.16
C ALA A 154 -12.30 -14.10 -20.36
N PHE A 155 -11.68 -13.03 -20.86
CA PHE A 155 -10.64 -12.33 -20.15
C PHE A 155 -11.16 -11.78 -18.80
N GLN A 156 -12.32 -11.12 -18.79
CA GLN A 156 -12.90 -10.56 -17.58
C GLN A 156 -13.25 -11.63 -16.54
N GLU A 157 -13.77 -12.78 -16.97
CA GLU A 157 -14.04 -13.92 -16.08
C GLU A 157 -12.74 -14.50 -15.49
N GLN A 158 -11.73 -14.72 -16.33
CA GLN A 158 -10.42 -15.19 -15.89
C GLN A 158 -9.77 -14.21 -14.91
N PHE A 159 -9.75 -12.93 -15.24
CA PHE A 159 -9.24 -11.85 -14.38
C PHE A 159 -9.94 -11.86 -13.01
N SER A 160 -11.27 -11.92 -12.99
CA SER A 160 -12.05 -11.96 -11.75
C SER A 160 -11.71 -13.17 -10.91
N ASN A 161 -11.54 -14.34 -11.52
CA ASN A 161 -11.20 -15.58 -10.83
C ASN A 161 -9.79 -15.51 -10.22
N ILE A 162 -8.81 -14.96 -10.96
CA ILE A 162 -7.44 -14.76 -10.48
C ILE A 162 -7.44 -13.81 -9.28
N MET A 163 -8.07 -12.65 -9.44
CA MET A 163 -8.09 -11.63 -8.38
C MET A 163 -8.83 -12.10 -7.13
N ASN A 164 -9.91 -12.88 -7.28
CA ASN A 164 -10.63 -13.42 -6.12
C ASN A 164 -9.78 -14.43 -5.35
N ARG A 165 -9.13 -15.39 -6.03
CA ARG A 165 -8.26 -16.39 -5.37
C ARG A 165 -7.08 -15.74 -4.66
N ALA A 166 -6.37 -14.85 -5.35
CA ALA A 166 -5.27 -14.11 -4.75
C ALA A 166 -5.75 -13.22 -3.60
N GLY A 167 -6.93 -12.62 -3.73
CA GLY A 167 -7.57 -11.81 -2.68
C GLY A 167 -7.85 -12.61 -1.40
N GLU A 168 -8.26 -13.88 -1.52
CA GLU A 168 -8.46 -14.76 -0.36
C GLU A 168 -7.13 -15.06 0.36
N GLU A 169 -6.07 -15.35 -0.38
CA GLU A 169 -4.73 -15.62 0.17
C GLU A 169 -4.15 -14.38 0.86
N ILE A 170 -4.23 -13.23 0.19
CA ILE A 170 -3.78 -11.94 0.74
C ILE A 170 -4.60 -11.54 1.97
N ALA A 171 -5.91 -11.73 1.95
CA ALA A 171 -6.76 -11.44 3.10
C ALA A 171 -6.42 -12.32 4.31
N ALA A 172 -6.11 -13.60 4.10
CA ALA A 172 -5.65 -14.49 5.16
C ALA A 172 -4.32 -14.03 5.76
N TYR A 173 -3.36 -13.66 4.92
CA TYR A 173 -2.08 -13.08 5.35
C TYR A 173 -2.27 -11.79 6.17
N LEU A 174 -3.07 -10.85 5.67
CA LEU A 174 -3.33 -9.59 6.38
C LEU A 174 -4.05 -9.83 7.70
N ASP A 175 -5.00 -10.75 7.75
CA ASP A 175 -5.73 -11.09 8.99
C ASP A 175 -4.77 -11.67 10.05
N GLU A 176 -3.85 -12.54 9.66
CA GLU A 176 -2.80 -13.07 10.55
C GLU A 176 -1.90 -11.96 11.10
N LYS A 177 -1.44 -11.04 10.23
CA LYS A 177 -0.53 -9.95 10.65
C LYS A 177 -1.23 -8.90 11.49
N LEU A 178 -2.48 -8.58 11.19
CA LEU A 178 -3.26 -7.64 12.01
C LEU A 178 -3.58 -8.22 13.40
N GLN A 179 -3.77 -9.55 13.52
CA GLN A 179 -3.96 -10.19 14.83
C GLN A 179 -2.67 -10.22 15.66
N THR A 180 -1.52 -10.41 15.03
CA THR A 180 -0.21 -10.36 15.72
C THR A 180 0.15 -8.96 16.19
N ASN A 181 -0.28 -7.92 15.49
CA ASN A 181 -0.10 -6.54 15.93
C ASN A 181 -0.97 -6.17 17.15
N THR A 182 -2.05 -6.88 17.42
CA THR A 182 -2.84 -6.69 18.66
C THR A 182 -2.12 -7.18 19.93
N GLN A 183 -1.03 -7.97 19.81
CA GLN A 183 -0.13 -8.25 20.94
C GLN A 183 0.73 -7.03 21.35
N GLY A 184 0.70 -5.96 20.56
CA GLY A 184 1.37 -4.71 20.84
C GLY A 184 0.63 -3.75 21.76
N GLU A 185 -0.14 -4.21 22.76
CA GLU A 185 -0.63 -3.29 23.79
C GLU A 185 0.53 -2.61 24.54
N GLU A 186 1.64 -3.30 24.76
CA GLU A 186 2.87 -2.72 25.28
C GLU A 186 3.43 -1.66 24.32
N TRP A 187 3.32 -1.85 23.03
CA TRP A 187 3.73 -0.92 22.00
C TRP A 187 2.81 0.33 21.94
N LYS A 188 1.49 0.16 22.07
CA LYS A 188 0.53 1.27 22.19
C LYS A 188 0.79 2.11 23.44
N LEU A 189 1.06 1.48 24.59
CA LEU A 189 1.44 2.16 25.82
C LEU A 189 2.76 2.93 25.67
N ALA A 190 3.75 2.36 25.02
CA ALA A 190 5.04 3.02 24.78
C ALA A 190 4.93 4.22 23.83
N MET A 191 3.98 4.22 22.88
CA MET A 191 3.71 5.35 21.97
C MET A 191 2.85 6.46 22.61
N GLN A 192 2.04 6.13 23.61
CA GLN A 192 1.23 7.09 24.37
C GLN A 192 2.01 7.84 25.45
N GLU A 193 3.28 7.50 25.66
CA GLU A 193 4.08 8.21 26.66
C GLU A 193 4.29 9.66 26.25
N THR A 194 3.72 10.56 27.04
CA THR A 194 3.90 12.02 26.98
C THR A 194 5.39 12.41 26.83
N ALA A 195 6.28 11.62 27.45
CA ALA A 195 7.73 11.80 27.39
C ALA A 195 8.32 11.64 25.96
N PHE A 196 7.73 10.80 25.09
CA PHE A 196 8.21 10.66 23.71
C PHE A 196 7.87 11.91 22.87
N GLU A 197 6.64 12.37 22.95
CA GLU A 197 6.20 13.57 22.24
C GLU A 197 6.93 14.82 22.71
N ASP A 198 7.21 14.91 24.01
CA ASP A 198 8.01 16.00 24.57
C ASP A 198 9.46 15.97 24.08
N ARG A 199 10.08 14.77 23.95
CA ARG A 199 11.43 14.61 23.36
C ARG A 199 11.46 14.99 21.88
N VAL A 200 10.45 14.56 21.10
CA VAL A 200 10.35 14.94 19.67
C VAL A 200 10.23 16.45 19.54
N ARG A 201 9.38 17.09 20.34
CA ARG A 201 9.20 18.53 20.33
C ARG A 201 10.49 19.26 20.71
N GLN A 202 11.14 18.84 21.78
CA GLN A 202 12.41 19.43 22.21
C GLN A 202 13.48 19.31 21.14
N LEU A 203 13.62 18.13 20.50
CA LEU A 203 14.58 17.94 19.43
C LEU A 203 14.25 18.80 18.20
N ALA A 204 12.98 18.93 17.85
CA ALA A 204 12.55 19.78 16.75
C ALA A 204 12.83 21.29 17.02
N GLU A 205 12.68 21.73 18.26
CA GLU A 205 13.03 23.08 18.69
C GLU A 205 14.55 23.30 18.65
N ASP A 206 15.33 22.38 19.18
CA ASP A 206 16.81 22.45 19.21
C ASP A 206 17.40 22.49 17.80
N LEU A 207 16.80 21.77 16.86
CA LEU A 207 17.18 21.75 15.43
C LEU A 207 16.57 22.88 14.61
N HIS A 208 15.77 23.75 15.21
CA HIS A 208 15.03 24.84 14.53
C HIS A 208 14.22 24.32 13.32
N CYS A 209 13.52 23.20 13.50
CA CYS A 209 12.78 22.54 12.46
C CYS A 209 11.60 23.37 11.93
N SER A 210 11.41 23.39 10.61
CA SER A 210 10.12 23.76 10.02
C SER A 210 9.06 22.67 10.33
N LYS A 211 7.78 22.98 10.18
CA LYS A 211 6.70 21.99 10.38
C LYS A 211 6.89 20.69 9.57
N THR A 212 7.43 20.78 8.36
CA THR A 212 7.73 19.61 7.53
C THR A 212 8.89 18.81 8.08
N MET A 213 9.94 19.47 8.59
CA MET A 213 11.08 18.81 9.22
C MET A 213 10.69 18.18 10.56
N GLU A 214 9.81 18.81 11.33
CA GLU A 214 9.26 18.28 12.58
C GLU A 214 8.56 16.93 12.34
N ALA A 215 7.74 16.81 11.28
CA ALA A 215 7.12 15.55 10.90
C ALA A 215 8.16 14.46 10.56
N THR A 216 9.26 14.83 9.90
CA THR A 216 10.35 13.90 9.59
C THR A 216 11.10 13.48 10.85
N VAL A 217 11.39 14.41 11.77
CA VAL A 217 12.01 14.12 13.08
C VAL A 217 11.14 13.16 13.89
N HIS A 218 9.84 13.42 13.95
CA HIS A 218 8.88 12.56 14.62
C HIS A 218 8.90 11.14 14.05
N GLN A 219 8.93 11.00 12.73
CA GLN A 219 9.01 9.71 12.05
C GLN A 219 10.33 8.97 12.37
N LEU A 220 11.47 9.64 12.31
CA LEU A 220 12.78 9.06 12.63
C LEU A 220 12.87 8.61 14.09
N MET A 221 12.37 9.41 15.02
CA MET A 221 12.33 9.06 16.44
C MET A 221 11.44 7.84 16.70
N ARG A 222 10.34 7.69 15.97
CA ARG A 222 9.52 6.47 15.99
C ARG A 222 10.31 5.24 15.58
N TYR A 223 11.07 5.32 14.46
CA TYR A 223 11.90 4.20 14.02
C TYR A 223 12.94 3.80 15.05
N TRP A 224 13.62 4.77 15.65
CA TRP A 224 14.61 4.49 16.70
C TRP A 224 13.98 3.77 17.88
N LYS A 225 12.83 4.22 18.34
CA LYS A 225 12.10 3.57 19.42
C LYS A 225 11.69 2.14 19.07
N LEU A 226 11.19 1.91 17.85
CA LEU A 226 10.82 0.57 17.36
C LEU A 226 12.02 -0.36 17.17
N ALA A 227 13.17 0.20 16.83
CA ALA A 227 14.43 -0.54 16.70
C ALA A 227 15.10 -0.84 18.04
N GLY A 228 14.53 -0.39 19.19
CA GLY A 228 15.15 -0.55 20.51
C GLY A 228 16.46 0.21 20.67
N ILE A 229 16.61 1.31 19.95
CA ILE A 229 17.77 2.21 20.06
C ILE A 229 17.38 3.31 21.04
N ASP A 230 18.00 3.32 22.22
CA ASP A 230 17.84 4.35 23.27
C ASP A 230 18.59 5.64 22.95
#